data_15cf48d2fa0af4da18144d71f6276d18
#
_entry.id   15cf48d2fa0af4da18144d71f6276d18
#
_cell.length_a   1.000
_cell.length_b   1.000
_cell.length_c   1.000
_cell.angle_alpha   90.00
_cell.angle_beta   90.00
_cell.angle_gamma   90.00
#
_symmetry.space_group_name_H-M   'P 1'
#
loop_
_entity.id
_entity.type
_entity.pdbx_description
1 polymer ?
#
loop_
_entity_poly.entity_id
_entity_poly.type
_entity_poly.pdbx_seq_one_letter_code
_entity_poly.pdbx_strand_id
1 'polypeptide(L)'
;MKARRVTVFVVFIPVMQFASVAWADDVKMPSPVQNVPRNHGTLTFNKDVAPIVFQHCASCHRPSQSAPFNLLTFADVKKRAKQVAEVVEKRYMPPWLPERGLVEFAHDRSLNVDQIGVIRQWVAEGAVEGVAADLPPLPKWAEGWRLGTPDLAVKLAQPYALAAEGKDVYRNLVIPIPVTERKYVKGVEFLPGNWKVVHHAFINVDSTPVSRRRAQKENPPGFDGMLLPETAIMPDGHFLGWQPGKVPQMAPDGLAWTLETNTDLVLQLHLHPSGKPETVQPMIAFYFTDQPPTNAAFRINLNCLRIDIPAGAKDYAVEDSYTLPVDVNLIGVGPHAHYLGKRLEGYAQLPEGTRKDLILIKDWDFNWQGEFRYAKPIFLPKGATLVMRWTYDNSAENERNPNHPPQRVRYGSQTTNEMAELWYQVLPRYASERRLFEQDFYAHLGRLVIDYNESLLKENPNDAEAHTKAGRAKLHFGRVSEALYHFQNAIKTDPNYDKAYYELGFIYLRQNKLPEAQQAFENVVRLNPDDYEAQGSLGVIYLRKGELDQAENCFNAALRINPTDKIASKNLARVLQARSSLKQSN
;
A
#
# COMPACT_ATOMS: atom_id res chain seq x y z
N MET A 1 51.84 -43.92 -34.75
CA MET A 1 51.73 -43.37 -33.38
C MET A 1 52.24 -41.94 -33.39
N LYS A 2 51.40 -40.93 -33.42
CA LYS A 2 51.78 -39.50 -33.29
C LYS A 2 50.95 -38.91 -32.15
N ALA A 3 51.60 -38.56 -31.03
CA ALA A 3 51.07 -37.92 -29.90
C ALA A 3 50.67 -36.47 -30.23
N ARG A 4 49.42 -36.09 -30.10
CA ARG A 4 48.99 -34.68 -30.16
C ARG A 4 49.09 -34.08 -28.75
N ARG A 5 49.96 -33.09 -28.61
CA ARG A 5 50.03 -32.20 -27.44
C ARG A 5 48.81 -31.31 -27.45
N VAL A 6 48.05 -31.34 -26.36
CA VAL A 6 46.98 -30.37 -26.07
C VAL A 6 47.63 -29.22 -25.31
N THR A 7 47.63 -28.03 -25.92
CA THR A 7 48.10 -26.80 -25.30
C THR A 7 46.89 -26.18 -24.58
N VAL A 8 46.94 -26.15 -23.24
CA VAL A 8 45.96 -25.46 -22.40
C VAL A 8 46.32 -23.97 -22.38
N PHE A 9 45.47 -23.15 -22.99
CA PHE A 9 45.54 -21.69 -22.82
C PHE A 9 44.89 -21.33 -21.48
N VAL A 10 45.72 -20.92 -20.52
CA VAL A 10 45.25 -20.26 -19.29
C VAL A 10 44.96 -18.79 -19.63
N VAL A 11 43.69 -18.46 -19.73
CA VAL A 11 43.24 -17.06 -19.85
C VAL A 11 43.27 -16.45 -18.44
N PHE A 12 44.24 -15.57 -18.22
CA PHE A 12 44.27 -14.69 -17.07
C PHE A 12 43.16 -13.65 -17.24
N ILE A 13 42.11 -13.75 -16.42
CA ILE A 13 41.12 -12.69 -16.23
C ILE A 13 41.74 -11.72 -15.20
N PRO A 14 41.96 -10.43 -15.55
CA PRO A 14 42.44 -9.47 -14.57
C PRO A 14 41.32 -9.26 -13.54
N VAL A 15 41.64 -9.49 -12.27
CA VAL A 15 40.81 -9.07 -11.14
C VAL A 15 40.79 -7.54 -11.15
N MET A 16 39.68 -6.96 -11.62
CA MET A 16 39.43 -5.54 -11.43
C MET A 16 39.26 -5.30 -9.92
N GLN A 17 40.26 -4.67 -9.32
CA GLN A 17 40.12 -4.03 -8.02
C GLN A 17 39.05 -2.94 -8.16
N PHE A 18 37.91 -3.16 -7.52
CA PHE A 18 36.96 -2.09 -7.30
C PHE A 18 37.61 -1.06 -6.38
N ALA A 19 38.07 0.03 -6.99
CA ALA A 19 38.42 1.22 -6.25
C ALA A 19 37.15 1.67 -5.50
N SER A 20 37.23 1.75 -4.18
CA SER A 20 36.24 2.40 -3.35
C SER A 20 36.12 3.85 -3.81
N VAL A 21 35.11 4.15 -4.62
CA VAL A 21 34.76 5.53 -4.93
C VAL A 21 34.22 6.12 -3.65
N ALA A 22 35.02 6.97 -3.01
CA ALA A 22 34.56 7.84 -1.96
C ALA A 22 33.46 8.73 -2.57
N TRP A 23 32.24 8.51 -2.15
CA TRP A 23 31.08 9.29 -2.55
C TRP A 23 31.25 10.70 -1.99
N ALA A 24 31.36 11.66 -2.88
CA ALA A 24 31.36 13.07 -2.52
C ALA A 24 29.97 13.42 -1.96
N ASP A 25 29.94 13.75 -0.68
CA ASP A 25 28.80 14.34 0.05
C ASP A 25 28.56 15.81 -0.36
N ASP A 26 28.57 16.13 -1.64
CA ASP A 26 28.37 17.50 -2.13
C ASP A 26 27.12 17.63 -3.02
N VAL A 27 25.95 17.24 -2.52
CA VAL A 27 24.73 17.95 -2.91
C VAL A 27 24.76 19.28 -2.16
N LYS A 28 25.17 20.37 -2.85
CA LYS A 28 24.99 21.74 -2.35
C LYS A 28 23.50 21.96 -2.07
N MET A 29 23.09 21.63 -0.85
CA MET A 29 21.79 22.03 -0.34
C MET A 29 21.73 23.56 -0.44
N PRO A 30 20.63 24.14 -0.95
CA PRO A 30 20.45 25.58 -0.85
C PRO A 30 20.63 25.92 0.63
N SER A 31 21.46 26.94 0.90
CA SER A 31 21.74 27.39 2.26
C SER A 31 20.42 27.52 3.00
N PRO A 32 20.30 26.99 4.23
CA PRO A 32 19.06 27.07 4.97
C PRO A 32 18.67 28.55 5.05
N VAL A 33 17.48 28.89 4.54
CA VAL A 33 16.94 30.25 4.67
C VAL A 33 16.93 30.55 6.15
N GLN A 34 17.83 31.43 6.60
CA GLN A 34 17.91 31.80 8.01
C GLN A 34 16.70 32.65 8.34
N ASN A 35 16.01 32.28 9.42
CA ASN A 35 14.95 33.13 9.98
C ASN A 35 15.55 34.51 10.30
N VAL A 36 14.99 35.58 9.73
CA VAL A 36 15.32 36.93 10.09
C VAL A 36 14.42 37.33 11.26
N PRO A 37 14.95 37.46 12.50
CA PRO A 37 14.15 37.86 13.64
C PRO A 37 13.46 39.20 13.36
N ARG A 38 12.20 39.29 13.75
CA ARG A 38 11.45 40.55 13.74
C ARG A 38 11.91 41.43 14.89
N ASN A 39 11.65 42.76 14.82
CA ASN A 39 11.96 43.65 15.92
C ASN A 39 11.28 43.19 17.20
N HIS A 40 12.01 43.24 18.32
CA HIS A 40 11.51 42.81 19.63
C HIS A 40 10.21 43.56 20.00
N GLY A 41 9.22 42.80 20.53
CA GLY A 41 7.95 43.34 20.98
C GLY A 41 6.96 43.74 19.88
N THR A 42 7.25 43.42 18.60
CA THR A 42 6.36 43.73 17.48
C THR A 42 5.41 42.62 17.10
N LEU A 43 5.69 41.36 17.53
CA LEU A 43 4.90 40.21 17.19
C LEU A 43 3.68 40.04 18.10
N THR A 44 2.52 39.86 17.47
CA THR A 44 1.25 39.61 18.18
C THR A 44 0.55 38.37 17.64
N PHE A 45 -0.32 37.77 18.46
CA PHE A 45 -1.14 36.65 18.02
C PHE A 45 -2.01 37.03 16.84
N ASN A 46 -2.81 38.11 17.00
CA ASN A 46 -3.83 38.47 16.03
C ASN A 46 -3.26 38.76 14.64
N LYS A 47 -2.12 39.44 14.57
CA LYS A 47 -1.52 39.84 13.30
C LYS A 47 -0.60 38.81 12.68
N ASP A 48 0.23 38.14 13.51
CA ASP A 48 1.37 37.39 13.01
C ASP A 48 1.21 35.87 13.19
N VAL A 49 0.60 35.42 14.31
CA VAL A 49 0.51 33.99 14.66
C VAL A 49 -0.81 33.37 14.23
N ALA A 50 -1.95 34.07 14.39
CA ALA A 50 -3.27 33.58 14.02
C ALA A 50 -3.37 33.15 12.54
N PRO A 51 -2.84 33.91 11.56
CA PRO A 51 -2.83 33.48 10.17
C PRO A 51 -2.13 32.12 9.97
N ILE A 52 -0.98 31.89 10.65
CA ILE A 52 -0.22 30.65 10.57
C ILE A 52 -1.03 29.50 11.19
N VAL A 53 -1.55 29.71 12.40
CA VAL A 53 -2.32 28.71 13.14
C VAL A 53 -3.60 28.34 12.39
N PHE A 54 -4.31 29.31 11.85
CA PHE A 54 -5.56 29.06 11.13
C PHE A 54 -5.33 28.32 9.82
N GLN A 55 -4.25 28.59 9.12
CA GLN A 55 -3.91 27.92 7.87
C GLN A 55 -3.37 26.49 8.08
N HIS A 56 -2.52 26.27 9.08
CA HIS A 56 -1.74 25.03 9.19
C HIS A 56 -2.18 24.12 10.35
N CYS A 57 -2.84 24.64 11.40
CA CYS A 57 -3.17 23.88 12.60
C CYS A 57 -4.67 23.66 12.79
N ALA A 58 -5.48 24.70 12.54
CA ALA A 58 -6.90 24.71 12.89
C ALA A 58 -7.75 23.68 12.15
N SER A 59 -7.31 23.17 10.99
CA SER A 59 -8.02 22.12 10.27
C SER A 59 -8.18 20.82 11.08
N CYS A 60 -7.22 20.52 11.96
CA CYS A 60 -7.26 19.37 12.87
C CYS A 60 -7.55 19.79 14.32
N HIS A 61 -7.04 20.96 14.75
CA HIS A 61 -7.19 21.49 16.12
C HIS A 61 -8.47 22.33 16.28
N ARG A 62 -9.62 21.72 16.04
CA ARG A 62 -10.96 22.30 16.21
C ARG A 62 -11.95 21.24 16.69
N PRO A 63 -13.15 21.61 17.17
CA PRO A 63 -14.14 20.65 17.66
C PRO A 63 -14.45 19.53 16.65
N SER A 64 -14.62 18.33 17.15
CA SER A 64 -14.98 17.14 16.36
C SER A 64 -13.97 16.74 15.28
N GLN A 65 -12.69 17.06 15.48
CA GLN A 65 -11.59 16.60 14.65
C GLN A 65 -10.57 15.75 15.46
N SER A 66 -9.52 15.27 14.79
CA SER A 66 -8.57 14.31 15.35
C SER A 66 -7.70 14.84 16.49
N ALA A 67 -7.44 16.15 16.53
CA ALA A 67 -6.57 16.72 17.56
C ALA A 67 -7.28 16.77 18.94
N PRO A 68 -6.54 16.54 20.04
CA PRO A 68 -7.11 16.44 21.38
C PRO A 68 -7.52 17.79 22.01
N PHE A 69 -7.20 18.90 21.36
CA PHE A 69 -7.54 20.26 21.81
C PHE A 69 -7.67 21.23 20.63
N ASN A 70 -8.36 22.34 20.90
CA ASN A 70 -8.56 23.39 19.90
C ASN A 70 -7.41 24.39 19.88
N LEU A 71 -7.21 25.05 18.71
CA LEU A 71 -6.32 26.19 18.49
C LEU A 71 -7.04 27.27 17.65
N LEU A 72 -8.24 27.67 18.08
CA LEU A 72 -9.10 28.60 17.34
C LEU A 72 -9.09 30.00 17.92
N THR A 73 -8.69 30.17 19.17
CA THR A 73 -8.69 31.45 19.88
C THR A 73 -7.31 31.76 20.43
N PHE A 74 -7.07 33.04 20.74
CA PHE A 74 -5.86 33.45 21.45
C PHE A 74 -5.68 32.65 22.76
N ALA A 75 -6.75 32.50 23.55
CA ALA A 75 -6.72 31.77 24.80
C ALA A 75 -6.29 30.29 24.63
N ASP A 76 -6.81 29.62 23.59
CA ASP A 76 -6.43 28.24 23.27
C ASP A 76 -4.95 28.13 22.97
N VAL A 77 -4.41 29.01 22.12
CA VAL A 77 -3.03 28.97 21.66
C VAL A 77 -2.07 29.42 22.76
N LYS A 78 -2.40 30.50 23.52
CA LYS A 78 -1.59 31.00 24.63
C LYS A 78 -1.42 29.95 25.73
N LYS A 79 -2.48 29.24 26.08
CA LYS A 79 -2.43 28.15 27.06
C LYS A 79 -1.40 27.10 26.73
N ARG A 80 -1.09 26.91 25.44
CA ARG A 80 -0.18 25.87 24.90
C ARG A 80 1.04 26.45 24.16
N ALA A 81 1.30 27.74 24.31
CA ALA A 81 2.26 28.47 23.50
C ALA A 81 3.65 27.82 23.49
N LYS A 82 4.16 27.42 24.67
CA LYS A 82 5.46 26.73 24.79
C LYS A 82 5.46 25.37 24.05
N GLN A 83 4.40 24.59 24.23
CA GLN A 83 4.24 23.29 23.55
C GLN A 83 4.17 23.49 22.02
N VAL A 84 3.39 24.47 21.56
CA VAL A 84 3.28 24.78 20.11
C VAL A 84 4.65 25.15 19.55
N ALA A 85 5.40 26.04 20.22
CA ALA A 85 6.74 26.45 19.76
C ALA A 85 7.70 25.24 19.68
N GLU A 86 7.69 24.37 20.68
CA GLU A 86 8.54 23.18 20.72
C GLU A 86 8.23 22.18 19.58
N VAL A 87 6.94 21.86 19.38
CA VAL A 87 6.57 20.86 18.37
C VAL A 87 6.74 21.36 16.93
N VAL A 88 6.60 22.69 16.69
CA VAL A 88 6.88 23.25 15.36
C VAL A 88 8.37 23.36 15.09
N GLU A 89 9.17 23.66 16.10
CA GLU A 89 10.64 23.69 16.00
C GLU A 89 11.21 22.31 15.68
N LYS A 90 10.71 21.29 16.36
CA LYS A 90 11.04 19.87 16.09
C LYS A 90 10.41 19.35 14.79
N ARG A 91 9.63 20.15 14.06
CA ARG A 91 8.87 19.76 12.87
C ARG A 91 7.93 18.55 13.09
N TYR A 92 7.56 18.28 14.34
CA TYR A 92 6.59 17.26 14.69
C TYR A 92 5.16 17.68 14.31
N MET A 93 4.87 18.98 14.35
CA MET A 93 3.59 19.58 13.93
C MET A 93 3.81 20.80 13.03
N PRO A 94 2.99 20.95 11.96
CA PRO A 94 2.02 19.99 11.42
C PRO A 94 2.70 18.72 10.91
N PRO A 95 2.04 17.53 10.96
CA PRO A 95 2.64 16.27 10.55
C PRO A 95 2.88 16.27 9.03
N TRP A 96 4.15 16.38 8.65
CA TRP A 96 4.59 16.41 7.26
C TRP A 96 6.02 15.92 7.16
N LEU A 97 6.22 14.73 6.59
CA LEU A 97 7.53 14.07 6.58
C LEU A 97 8.47 14.50 5.44
N PRO A 98 7.99 14.77 4.20
CA PRO A 98 8.89 15.14 3.11
C PRO A 98 9.61 16.45 3.35
N GLU A 99 10.91 16.48 3.03
CA GLU A 99 11.73 17.68 3.07
C GLU A 99 11.25 18.72 2.05
N ARG A 100 11.26 19.99 2.43
CA ARG A 100 10.89 21.11 1.57
C ARG A 100 12.02 21.48 0.60
N GLY A 101 11.63 22.07 -0.53
CA GLY A 101 12.57 22.71 -1.46
C GLY A 101 13.22 21.75 -2.47
N LEU A 102 13.01 20.43 -2.34
CA LEU A 102 13.48 19.45 -3.32
C LEU A 102 12.41 19.15 -4.37
N VAL A 103 11.18 18.92 -3.92
CA VAL A 103 10.02 18.60 -4.76
C VAL A 103 8.79 19.31 -4.20
N GLU A 104 7.94 19.82 -5.07
CA GLU A 104 6.68 20.44 -4.68
C GLU A 104 5.56 19.41 -4.62
N PHE A 105 4.95 19.28 -3.45
CA PHE A 105 3.78 18.45 -3.22
C PHE A 105 2.51 19.29 -3.12
N ALA A 106 1.41 18.75 -3.63
CA ALA A 106 0.09 19.33 -3.44
C ALA A 106 -0.29 19.29 -1.95
N HIS A 107 -0.92 20.37 -1.48
CA HIS A 107 -1.39 20.49 -0.09
C HIS A 107 -0.29 20.33 0.97
N ASP A 108 0.93 20.83 0.67
CA ASP A 108 2.01 20.93 1.66
C ASP A 108 1.54 21.77 2.85
N ARG A 109 1.46 21.11 4.02
CA ARG A 109 1.03 21.73 5.27
C ARG A 109 2.17 22.05 6.24
N SER A 110 3.40 21.76 5.84
CA SER A 110 4.56 22.08 6.66
C SER A 110 4.75 23.58 6.85
N LEU A 111 5.37 23.98 7.94
CA LEU A 111 5.74 25.37 8.17
C LEU A 111 7.10 25.67 7.53
N ASN A 112 7.25 26.87 6.97
CA ASN A 112 8.55 27.36 6.54
C ASN A 112 9.35 27.90 7.75
N VAL A 113 10.63 28.21 7.53
CA VAL A 113 11.54 28.63 8.58
C VAL A 113 11.08 29.95 9.23
N ASP A 114 10.52 30.88 8.44
CA ASP A 114 10.02 32.15 8.94
C ASP A 114 8.78 31.97 9.82
N GLN A 115 7.85 31.12 9.42
CA GLN A 115 6.65 30.80 10.21
C GLN A 115 7.01 30.17 11.56
N ILE A 116 7.96 29.23 11.57
CA ILE A 116 8.49 28.64 12.81
C ILE A 116 9.15 29.72 13.66
N GLY A 117 9.96 30.58 13.06
CA GLY A 117 10.64 31.69 13.73
C GLY A 117 9.66 32.68 14.37
N VAL A 118 8.60 33.06 13.65
CA VAL A 118 7.54 33.95 14.17
C VAL A 118 6.87 33.35 15.42
N ILE A 119 6.49 32.07 15.37
CA ILE A 119 5.87 31.41 16.53
C ILE A 119 6.82 31.37 17.71
N ARG A 120 8.08 30.97 17.51
CA ARG A 120 9.09 30.87 18.58
C ARG A 120 9.36 32.24 19.23
N GLN A 121 9.58 33.27 18.41
CA GLN A 121 9.86 34.61 18.88
C GLN A 121 8.66 35.18 19.65
N TRP A 122 7.45 35.04 19.13
CA TRP A 122 6.22 35.44 19.81
C TRP A 122 6.08 34.80 21.21
N VAL A 123 6.38 33.51 21.32
CA VAL A 123 6.34 32.80 22.61
C VAL A 123 7.44 33.32 23.55
N ALA A 124 8.66 33.53 23.06
CA ALA A 124 9.77 34.05 23.84
C ALA A 124 9.51 35.47 24.36
N GLU A 125 8.73 36.28 23.63
CA GLU A 125 8.36 37.66 23.96
C GLU A 125 7.09 37.76 24.85
N GLY A 126 6.58 36.63 25.37
CA GLY A 126 5.49 36.62 26.35
C GLY A 126 4.09 36.37 25.76
N ALA A 127 4.01 36.00 24.49
CA ALA A 127 2.78 35.61 23.79
C ALA A 127 1.66 36.67 23.88
N VAL A 128 1.92 37.85 23.33
CA VAL A 128 1.00 39.03 23.34
C VAL A 128 -0.15 38.82 22.36
N GLU A 129 -1.38 39.22 22.72
CA GLU A 129 -2.58 39.04 21.86
C GLU A 129 -2.59 39.97 20.66
N GLY A 130 -2.36 41.25 20.90
CA GLY A 130 -2.41 42.31 19.86
C GLY A 130 -3.79 42.97 19.73
N VAL A 131 -3.93 43.79 18.72
CA VAL A 131 -5.14 44.55 18.44
C VAL A 131 -6.22 43.64 17.85
N ALA A 132 -7.45 43.71 18.36
CA ALA A 132 -8.55 42.84 17.92
C ALA A 132 -8.88 43.01 16.41
N ALA A 133 -8.68 44.21 15.85
CA ALA A 133 -8.93 44.47 14.43
C ALA A 133 -7.96 43.73 13.48
N ASP A 134 -6.79 43.28 14.00
CA ASP A 134 -5.79 42.56 13.22
C ASP A 134 -6.08 41.03 13.16
N LEU A 135 -7.06 40.53 13.94
CA LEU A 135 -7.40 39.12 13.94
C LEU A 135 -8.09 38.75 12.62
N PRO A 136 -7.51 37.82 11.82
CA PRO A 136 -8.18 37.33 10.62
C PRO A 136 -9.44 36.54 10.94
N PRO A 137 -10.43 36.50 10.05
CA PRO A 137 -11.59 35.65 10.23
C PRO A 137 -11.19 34.18 10.27
N LEU A 138 -11.90 33.40 11.07
CA LEU A 138 -11.70 31.94 11.10
C LEU A 138 -11.96 31.35 9.70
N PRO A 139 -11.15 30.39 9.26
CA PRO A 139 -11.43 29.65 8.04
C PRO A 139 -12.81 29.01 8.09
N LYS A 140 -13.50 29.01 6.97
CA LYS A 140 -14.75 28.26 6.81
C LYS A 140 -14.41 26.85 6.38
N TRP A 141 -14.81 25.88 7.17
CA TRP A 141 -14.68 24.46 6.83
C TRP A 141 -16.01 23.95 6.31
N ALA A 142 -15.98 23.09 5.27
CA ALA A 142 -17.17 22.39 4.84
C ALA A 142 -17.72 21.51 5.99
N GLU A 143 -19.01 21.60 6.23
CA GLU A 143 -19.71 20.64 7.07
C GLU A 143 -20.02 19.40 6.22
N GLY A 144 -19.61 18.21 6.70
CA GLY A 144 -19.79 16.96 5.97
C GLY A 144 -18.70 16.73 4.88
N TRP A 145 -19.15 16.49 3.64
CA TRP A 145 -18.28 16.13 2.53
C TRP A 145 -17.56 17.34 1.93
N ARG A 146 -16.22 17.27 1.84
CA ARG A 146 -15.38 18.38 1.36
C ARG A 146 -15.40 18.52 -0.17
N LEU A 147 -15.66 17.42 -0.89
CA LEU A 147 -15.73 17.41 -2.36
C LEU A 147 -17.14 17.79 -2.89
N GLY A 148 -18.05 18.21 -2.01
CA GLY A 148 -19.44 18.56 -2.34
C GLY A 148 -20.40 17.39 -2.13
N THR A 149 -21.60 17.47 -2.72
CA THR A 149 -22.60 16.40 -2.60
C THR A 149 -22.13 15.14 -3.35
N PRO A 150 -21.98 13.99 -2.67
CA PRO A 150 -21.59 12.76 -3.32
C PRO A 150 -22.73 12.15 -4.15
N ASP A 151 -22.38 11.41 -5.19
CA ASP A 151 -23.33 10.62 -5.97
C ASP A 151 -23.83 9.39 -5.20
N LEU A 152 -22.97 8.83 -4.34
CA LEU A 152 -23.29 7.71 -3.46
C LEU A 152 -22.52 7.84 -2.15
N ALA A 153 -23.20 7.67 -1.03
CA ALA A 153 -22.55 7.51 0.27
C ALA A 153 -22.94 6.18 0.90
N VAL A 154 -21.95 5.40 1.31
CA VAL A 154 -22.16 4.14 2.04
C VAL A 154 -21.69 4.30 3.48
N LYS A 155 -22.44 3.69 4.39
CA LYS A 155 -22.21 3.76 5.83
C LYS A 155 -22.27 2.37 6.42
N LEU A 156 -21.43 2.10 7.41
CA LEU A 156 -21.55 0.87 8.19
C LEU A 156 -22.93 0.81 8.85
N ALA A 157 -23.66 -0.27 8.65
CA ALA A 157 -25.06 -0.40 9.12
C ALA A 157 -25.19 -0.28 10.64
N GLN A 158 -24.26 -0.89 11.39
CA GLN A 158 -24.18 -0.81 12.85
C GLN A 158 -22.81 -0.31 13.26
N PRO A 159 -22.70 0.59 14.26
CA PRO A 159 -21.42 1.02 14.78
C PRO A 159 -20.59 -0.16 15.29
N TYR A 160 -19.30 -0.15 14.99
CA TYR A 160 -18.33 -1.07 15.59
C TYR A 160 -17.97 -0.58 17.00
N ALA A 161 -18.09 -1.47 18.00
CA ALA A 161 -17.70 -1.17 19.36
C ALA A 161 -16.21 -1.42 19.57
N LEU A 162 -15.48 -0.40 20.02
CA LEU A 162 -14.07 -0.49 20.38
C LEU A 162 -13.94 -0.53 21.90
N ALA A 163 -13.18 -1.49 22.43
CA ALA A 163 -12.90 -1.62 23.86
C ALA A 163 -12.12 -0.41 24.39
N ALA A 164 -12.24 -0.15 25.69
CA ALA A 164 -11.57 0.97 26.36
C ALA A 164 -10.04 0.84 26.34
N GLU A 165 -9.55 -0.38 26.51
CA GLU A 165 -8.14 -0.71 26.71
C GLU A 165 -7.76 -1.91 25.86
N GLY A 166 -6.45 -2.11 25.67
CA GLY A 166 -5.89 -3.22 24.90
C GLY A 166 -4.85 -2.75 23.90
N LYS A 167 -4.46 -3.66 23.03
CA LYS A 167 -3.56 -3.35 21.89
C LYS A 167 -4.35 -2.66 20.79
N ASP A 168 -3.63 -2.05 19.88
CA ASP A 168 -4.20 -1.53 18.64
C ASP A 168 -4.99 -2.60 17.88
N VAL A 169 -6.08 -2.18 17.30
CA VAL A 169 -7.00 -3.06 16.58
C VAL A 169 -6.91 -2.78 15.08
N TYR A 170 -6.58 -3.81 14.30
CA TYR A 170 -6.72 -3.79 12.84
C TYR A 170 -8.04 -4.48 12.50
N ARG A 171 -9.02 -3.67 12.08
CA ARG A 171 -10.37 -4.14 11.77
C ARG A 171 -10.70 -3.95 10.29
N ASN A 172 -11.08 -5.01 9.61
CA ASN A 172 -11.53 -5.00 8.23
C ASN A 172 -13.06 -5.04 8.20
N LEU A 173 -13.69 -3.95 7.79
CA LEU A 173 -15.14 -3.84 7.64
C LEU A 173 -15.53 -4.11 6.19
N VAL A 174 -16.52 -4.96 5.99
CA VAL A 174 -17.01 -5.32 4.65
C VAL A 174 -18.40 -4.72 4.46
N ILE A 175 -18.52 -3.78 3.52
CA ILE A 175 -19.73 -2.99 3.29
C ILE A 175 -20.14 -3.13 1.82
N PRO A 176 -21.32 -3.68 1.50
CA PRO A 176 -21.81 -3.74 0.13
C PRO A 176 -21.95 -2.36 -0.50
N ILE A 177 -21.48 -2.19 -1.74
CA ILE A 177 -21.67 -0.96 -2.50
C ILE A 177 -22.92 -1.13 -3.39
N PRO A 178 -24.02 -0.39 -3.16
CA PRO A 178 -25.31 -0.63 -3.80
C PRO A 178 -25.39 0.00 -5.21
N VAL A 179 -24.47 -0.37 -6.12
CA VAL A 179 -24.55 0.04 -7.52
C VAL A 179 -25.22 -1.06 -8.35
N THR A 180 -26.19 -0.66 -9.17
CA THR A 180 -26.97 -1.56 -10.03
C THR A 180 -26.41 -1.69 -11.44
N GLU A 181 -25.47 -0.83 -11.80
CA GLU A 181 -24.75 -0.82 -13.08
C GLU A 181 -23.29 -0.40 -12.85
N ARG A 182 -22.44 -0.66 -13.83
CA ARG A 182 -21.04 -0.20 -13.80
C ARG A 182 -20.97 1.31 -13.66
N LYS A 183 -20.13 1.79 -12.74
CA LYS A 183 -19.85 3.20 -12.53
C LYS A 183 -18.35 3.50 -12.72
N TYR A 184 -18.03 4.76 -12.99
CA TYR A 184 -16.66 5.26 -13.04
C TYR A 184 -16.46 6.23 -11.90
N VAL A 185 -15.55 5.89 -10.98
CA VAL A 185 -15.29 6.67 -9.76
C VAL A 185 -14.15 7.65 -10.01
N LYS A 186 -14.45 8.94 -9.93
CA LYS A 186 -13.46 10.03 -10.03
C LYS A 186 -13.01 10.57 -8.68
N GLY A 187 -13.69 10.23 -7.60
CA GLY A 187 -13.31 10.68 -6.26
C GLY A 187 -13.89 9.79 -5.18
N VAL A 188 -13.13 9.69 -4.08
CA VAL A 188 -13.55 8.99 -2.86
C VAL A 188 -13.22 9.88 -1.67
N GLU A 189 -14.16 10.00 -0.74
CA GLU A 189 -13.95 10.70 0.51
C GLU A 189 -14.35 9.82 1.68
N PHE A 190 -13.51 9.79 2.71
CA PHE A 190 -13.69 8.98 3.90
C PHE A 190 -13.96 9.85 5.12
N LEU A 191 -15.00 9.51 5.87
CA LEU A 191 -15.30 10.05 7.18
C LEU A 191 -15.18 8.94 8.23
N PRO A 192 -14.27 9.05 9.21
CA PRO A 192 -13.94 7.95 10.13
C PRO A 192 -15.07 7.60 11.12
N GLY A 193 -16.06 8.49 11.29
CA GLY A 193 -17.14 8.33 12.27
C GLY A 193 -16.68 8.54 13.72
N ASN A 194 -15.41 8.31 14.02
CA ASN A 194 -14.78 8.70 15.30
C ASN A 194 -13.32 9.10 15.06
N TRP A 195 -13.07 10.41 15.02
CA TRP A 195 -11.78 11.00 14.73
C TRP A 195 -10.70 10.75 15.80
N LYS A 196 -11.09 10.32 17.02
CA LYS A 196 -10.17 10.14 18.15
C LYS A 196 -9.45 8.80 18.11
N VAL A 197 -10.14 7.77 17.61
CA VAL A 197 -9.66 6.39 17.69
C VAL A 197 -9.28 5.79 16.34
N VAL A 198 -9.69 6.42 15.21
CA VAL A 198 -9.27 5.99 13.87
C VAL A 198 -7.95 6.64 13.54
N HIS A 199 -6.88 5.84 13.55
CA HIS A 199 -5.52 6.29 13.24
C HIS A 199 -5.30 6.41 11.74
N HIS A 200 -5.60 5.35 10.97
CA HIS A 200 -5.61 5.39 9.51
C HIS A 200 -6.58 4.36 8.94
N ALA A 201 -6.86 4.48 7.66
CA ALA A 201 -7.70 3.57 6.90
C ALA A 201 -7.13 3.28 5.52
N PHE A 202 -7.30 2.04 5.04
CA PHE A 202 -7.09 1.67 3.65
C PHE A 202 -8.41 1.24 3.04
N ILE A 203 -8.71 1.79 1.85
CA ILE A 203 -9.95 1.54 1.13
C ILE A 203 -9.65 0.58 -0.01
N ASN A 204 -10.16 -0.65 0.11
CA ASN A 204 -10.06 -1.69 -0.90
C ASN A 204 -11.45 -2.05 -1.41
N VAL A 205 -11.51 -2.69 -2.56
CA VAL A 205 -12.73 -3.23 -3.15
C VAL A 205 -12.56 -4.71 -3.44
N ASP A 206 -13.63 -5.48 -3.27
CA ASP A 206 -13.68 -6.90 -3.60
C ASP A 206 -14.91 -7.17 -4.47
N SER A 207 -14.71 -7.46 -5.75
CA SER A 207 -15.77 -7.82 -6.68
C SER A 207 -16.18 -9.30 -6.58
N THR A 208 -15.56 -10.05 -5.66
CA THR A 208 -15.88 -11.43 -5.33
C THR A 208 -16.59 -11.51 -3.97
N PRO A 209 -17.24 -12.63 -3.63
CA PRO A 209 -17.85 -12.78 -2.31
C PRO A 209 -16.85 -13.22 -1.20
N VAL A 210 -15.54 -13.28 -1.47
CA VAL A 210 -14.55 -13.84 -0.54
C VAL A 210 -14.48 -13.04 0.76
N SER A 211 -14.31 -11.71 0.67
CA SER A 211 -14.25 -10.84 1.85
C SER A 211 -15.56 -10.87 2.65
N ARG A 212 -16.71 -10.86 1.97
CA ARG A 212 -18.04 -10.94 2.62
C ARG A 212 -18.22 -12.24 3.41
N ARG A 213 -17.80 -13.36 2.86
CA ARG A 213 -17.89 -14.66 3.54
C ARG A 213 -16.97 -14.74 4.72
N ARG A 214 -15.74 -14.26 4.55
CA ARG A 214 -14.81 -14.20 5.66
C ARG A 214 -15.39 -13.39 6.81
N ALA A 215 -15.97 -12.23 6.51
CA ALA A 215 -16.64 -11.39 7.48
C ALA A 215 -17.80 -12.10 8.20
N GLN A 216 -18.62 -12.88 7.47
CA GLN A 216 -19.73 -13.62 8.04
C GLN A 216 -19.30 -14.75 8.97
N LYS A 217 -18.17 -15.42 8.66
CA LYS A 217 -17.65 -16.54 9.45
C LYS A 217 -16.92 -16.10 10.72
N GLU A 218 -16.13 -15.04 10.62
CA GLU A 218 -15.25 -14.64 11.73
C GLU A 218 -15.96 -13.73 12.74
N ASN A 219 -16.37 -12.55 12.34
CA ASN A 219 -16.96 -11.57 13.26
C ASN A 219 -17.71 -10.47 12.47
N PRO A 220 -18.99 -10.67 12.10
CA PRO A 220 -19.73 -9.68 11.33
C PRO A 220 -19.78 -8.29 12.02
N PRO A 221 -19.70 -7.19 11.25
CA PRO A 221 -19.68 -7.08 9.79
C PRO A 221 -18.28 -7.05 9.17
N GLY A 222 -17.31 -7.78 9.70
CA GLY A 222 -15.94 -7.77 9.21
C GLY A 222 -15.10 -8.89 9.82
N PHE A 223 -13.77 -8.73 9.76
CA PHE A 223 -12.79 -9.66 10.31
C PHE A 223 -11.56 -8.91 10.83
N ASP A 224 -10.80 -9.54 11.71
CA ASP A 224 -9.64 -8.91 12.34
C ASP A 224 -8.32 -9.21 11.60
N GLY A 225 -7.31 -8.37 11.85
CA GLY A 225 -5.94 -8.56 11.37
C GLY A 225 -5.56 -7.70 10.17
N MET A 226 -4.27 -7.73 9.85
CA MET A 226 -3.68 -6.90 8.79
C MET A 226 -3.81 -7.53 7.40
N LEU A 227 -4.00 -8.87 7.32
CA LEU A 227 -4.03 -9.58 6.06
C LEU A 227 -5.43 -9.58 5.45
N LEU A 228 -5.53 -9.02 4.26
CA LEU A 228 -6.72 -9.04 3.43
C LEU A 228 -6.74 -10.29 2.53
N PRO A 229 -7.92 -10.75 2.09
CA PRO A 229 -8.02 -11.67 0.96
C PRO A 229 -7.31 -11.11 -0.27
N GLU A 230 -6.70 -11.96 -1.08
CA GLU A 230 -6.03 -11.55 -2.33
C GLU A 230 -6.98 -10.87 -3.33
N THR A 231 -8.29 -11.12 -3.20
CA THR A 231 -9.35 -10.50 -4.02
C THR A 231 -9.72 -9.09 -3.58
N ALA A 232 -9.35 -8.69 -2.36
CA ALA A 232 -9.56 -7.33 -1.85
C ALA A 232 -8.39 -6.43 -2.26
N ILE A 233 -8.59 -5.63 -3.29
CA ILE A 233 -7.55 -4.82 -3.91
C ILE A 233 -7.87 -3.33 -3.84
N MET A 234 -6.85 -2.48 -3.82
CA MET A 234 -7.03 -1.08 -4.17
C MET A 234 -7.30 -0.98 -5.68
N PRO A 235 -8.29 -0.17 -6.09
CA PRO A 235 -8.55 0.05 -7.51
C PRO A 235 -7.29 0.50 -8.25
N ASP A 236 -7.14 0.07 -9.49
CA ASP A 236 -5.95 0.22 -10.34
C ASP A 236 -5.19 1.52 -10.13
N GLY A 237 -3.98 1.41 -9.58
CA GLY A 237 -3.04 2.51 -9.43
C GLY A 237 -3.47 3.66 -8.52
N HIS A 238 -4.65 3.60 -7.89
CA HIS A 238 -5.13 4.66 -7.00
C HIS A 238 -4.60 4.46 -5.59
N PHE A 239 -4.16 5.56 -4.98
CA PHE A 239 -3.87 5.62 -3.55
C PHE A 239 -5.15 5.97 -2.79
N LEU A 240 -5.72 4.99 -2.11
CA LEU A 240 -6.95 5.15 -1.33
C LEU A 240 -6.72 4.94 0.18
N GLY A 241 -5.55 5.31 0.65
CA GLY A 241 -5.28 5.43 2.08
C GLY A 241 -5.89 6.71 2.65
N TRP A 242 -6.22 6.70 3.94
CA TRP A 242 -6.64 7.88 4.69
C TRP A 242 -5.94 7.94 6.04
N GLN A 243 -5.57 9.14 6.43
CA GLN A 243 -5.07 9.48 7.76
C GLN A 243 -5.55 10.87 8.18
N PRO A 244 -5.50 11.22 9.46
CA PRO A 244 -5.86 12.55 9.94
C PRO A 244 -5.15 13.66 9.16
N GLY A 245 -5.93 14.61 8.66
CA GLY A 245 -5.43 15.73 7.87
C GLY A 245 -5.28 15.46 6.36
N LYS A 246 -5.50 14.24 5.86
CA LYS A 246 -5.55 14.02 4.40
C LYS A 246 -6.70 14.81 3.77
N VAL A 247 -6.39 15.54 2.71
CA VAL A 247 -7.38 16.30 1.92
C VAL A 247 -7.85 15.41 0.78
N PRO A 248 -9.17 15.10 0.69
CA PRO A 248 -9.71 14.34 -0.42
C PRO A 248 -9.57 15.14 -1.72
N GLN A 249 -9.41 14.43 -2.84
CA GLN A 249 -9.21 15.03 -4.15
C GLN A 249 -9.97 14.26 -5.21
N MET A 250 -10.51 14.98 -6.20
CA MET A 250 -10.97 14.35 -7.44
C MET A 250 -9.76 13.87 -8.26
N ALA A 251 -9.91 12.74 -8.92
CA ALA A 251 -8.94 12.31 -9.93
C ALA A 251 -8.93 13.32 -11.09
N PRO A 252 -7.78 13.57 -11.72
CA PRO A 252 -7.73 14.29 -12.98
C PRO A 252 -8.61 13.63 -14.06
N ASP A 253 -9.00 14.40 -15.06
CA ASP A 253 -9.79 13.89 -16.17
C ASP A 253 -9.13 12.66 -16.82
N GLY A 254 -9.96 11.68 -17.14
CA GLY A 254 -9.52 10.42 -17.71
C GLY A 254 -8.94 9.39 -16.74
N LEU A 255 -8.82 9.70 -15.44
CA LEU A 255 -8.25 8.83 -14.41
C LEU A 255 -9.28 8.25 -13.43
N ALA A 256 -10.55 8.19 -13.80
CA ALA A 256 -11.54 7.44 -13.04
C ALA A 256 -11.19 5.94 -13.02
N TRP A 257 -11.64 5.23 -12.00
CA TRP A 257 -11.54 3.77 -11.95
C TRP A 257 -12.92 3.12 -12.03
N THR A 258 -12.96 1.87 -12.51
CA THR A 258 -14.22 1.15 -12.74
C THR A 258 -14.70 0.49 -11.46
N LEU A 259 -15.97 0.74 -11.10
CA LEU A 259 -16.70 0.08 -10.04
C LEU A 259 -17.76 -0.83 -10.67
N GLU A 260 -17.59 -2.14 -10.49
CA GLU A 260 -18.53 -3.15 -10.98
C GLU A 260 -19.69 -3.36 -10.00
N THR A 261 -20.79 -3.91 -10.50
CA THR A 261 -21.91 -4.35 -9.65
C THR A 261 -21.50 -5.48 -8.71
N ASN A 262 -22.19 -5.62 -7.57
CA ASN A 262 -21.91 -6.63 -6.54
C ASN A 262 -20.51 -6.54 -5.89
N THR A 263 -19.88 -5.38 -5.98
CA THR A 263 -18.59 -5.11 -5.34
C THR A 263 -18.81 -4.74 -3.88
N ASP A 264 -17.98 -5.31 -2.99
CA ASP A 264 -17.88 -4.90 -1.60
C ASP A 264 -16.77 -3.87 -1.41
N LEU A 265 -17.02 -2.91 -0.55
CA LEU A 265 -16.00 -2.09 0.05
C LEU A 265 -15.36 -2.91 1.19
N VAL A 266 -14.04 -3.06 1.16
CA VAL A 266 -13.26 -3.66 2.25
C VAL A 266 -12.42 -2.56 2.88
N LEU A 267 -12.92 -2.05 4.00
CA LEU A 267 -12.32 -0.93 4.71
C LEU A 267 -11.46 -1.45 5.86
N GLN A 268 -10.14 -1.38 5.70
CA GLN A 268 -9.21 -1.71 6.77
C GLN A 268 -8.96 -0.49 7.65
N LEU A 269 -9.32 -0.60 8.92
CA LEU A 269 -9.12 0.43 9.93
C LEU A 269 -8.03 0.03 10.92
N HIS A 270 -7.14 0.96 11.22
CA HIS A 270 -6.26 0.90 12.38
C HIS A 270 -6.86 1.77 13.49
N LEU A 271 -7.17 1.15 14.63
CA LEU A 271 -7.89 1.78 15.73
C LEU A 271 -7.04 1.75 17.01
N HIS A 272 -6.98 2.90 17.70
CA HIS A 272 -6.32 3.03 18.99
C HIS A 272 -7.36 3.15 20.12
N PRO A 273 -7.37 2.28 21.14
CA PRO A 273 -8.19 2.44 22.34
C PRO A 273 -7.90 3.75 23.05
N SER A 274 -8.96 4.45 23.50
CA SER A 274 -8.86 5.80 24.08
C SER A 274 -8.92 5.85 25.61
N GLY A 275 -8.87 4.71 26.30
CA GLY A 275 -9.07 4.59 27.76
C GLY A 275 -10.53 4.52 28.19
N LYS A 276 -11.47 4.53 27.23
CA LYS A 276 -12.91 4.35 27.46
C LYS A 276 -13.56 3.65 26.28
N PRO A 277 -14.71 2.99 26.46
CA PRO A 277 -15.45 2.39 25.35
C PRO A 277 -15.82 3.45 24.31
N GLU A 278 -15.54 3.17 23.05
CA GLU A 278 -15.84 4.05 21.92
C GLU A 278 -16.62 3.29 20.85
N THR A 279 -17.27 4.04 19.95
CA THR A 279 -17.92 3.48 18.77
C THR A 279 -17.34 4.10 17.51
N VAL A 280 -17.22 3.30 16.45
CA VAL A 280 -16.69 3.72 15.14
C VAL A 280 -17.74 3.38 14.08
N GLN A 281 -18.23 4.40 13.39
CA GLN A 281 -19.20 4.21 12.30
C GLN A 281 -18.76 4.98 11.06
N PRO A 282 -17.84 4.41 10.26
CA PRO A 282 -17.28 5.07 9.11
C PRO A 282 -18.30 5.25 7.99
N MET A 283 -18.07 6.28 7.19
CA MET A 283 -18.80 6.55 5.95
C MET A 283 -17.81 6.81 4.80
N ILE A 284 -18.16 6.35 3.61
CA ILE A 284 -17.41 6.60 2.40
C ILE A 284 -18.34 7.17 1.33
N ALA A 285 -17.91 8.29 0.75
CA ALA A 285 -18.57 8.91 -0.38
C ALA A 285 -17.84 8.56 -1.68
N PHE A 286 -18.63 8.30 -2.72
CA PHE A 286 -18.17 8.09 -4.09
C PHE A 286 -18.69 9.21 -4.97
N TYR A 287 -17.82 9.72 -5.83
CA TYR A 287 -18.12 10.72 -6.84
C TYR A 287 -17.91 10.10 -8.20
N PHE A 288 -18.97 10.05 -9.01
CA PHE A 288 -18.96 9.37 -10.29
C PHE A 288 -18.71 10.34 -11.46
N THR A 289 -18.38 9.77 -12.59
CA THR A 289 -18.35 10.42 -13.89
C THR A 289 -18.95 9.48 -14.94
N ASP A 290 -19.59 10.04 -15.97
CA ASP A 290 -20.09 9.27 -17.11
C ASP A 290 -18.98 8.97 -18.13
N GLN A 291 -17.81 9.58 -17.95
CA GLN A 291 -16.67 9.38 -18.84
C GLN A 291 -15.88 8.14 -18.40
N PRO A 292 -15.75 7.11 -19.25
CA PRO A 292 -14.89 5.98 -18.97
C PRO A 292 -13.43 6.44 -18.87
N PRO A 293 -12.60 5.75 -18.08
CA PRO A 293 -11.19 6.09 -17.99
C PRO A 293 -10.52 5.99 -19.36
N THR A 294 -9.84 7.05 -19.77
CA THR A 294 -9.05 7.10 -21.01
C THR A 294 -7.59 6.73 -20.78
N ASN A 295 -7.14 6.85 -19.54
CA ASN A 295 -5.87 6.37 -19.06
C ASN A 295 -6.07 5.76 -17.66
N ALA A 296 -5.19 4.87 -17.27
CA ALA A 296 -5.24 4.30 -15.95
C ALA A 296 -3.88 4.43 -15.31
N ALA A 297 -3.87 4.96 -14.09
CA ALA A 297 -2.67 5.00 -13.28
C ALA A 297 -2.17 3.58 -13.02
N PHE A 298 -0.87 3.43 -12.93
CA PHE A 298 -0.21 2.21 -12.50
C PHE A 298 0.59 2.49 -11.24
N ARG A 299 0.74 1.49 -10.39
CA ARG A 299 1.49 1.61 -9.14
C ARG A 299 2.77 0.78 -9.20
N ILE A 300 3.91 1.46 -9.22
CA ILE A 300 5.21 0.84 -9.00
C ILE A 300 5.41 0.69 -7.50
N ASN A 301 5.82 -0.47 -7.03
CA ASN A 301 6.31 -0.67 -5.68
C ASN A 301 7.79 -1.07 -5.73
N LEU A 302 8.68 -0.18 -5.33
CA LEU A 302 10.04 -0.55 -4.97
C LEU A 302 10.00 -1.15 -3.57
N ASN A 303 10.57 -2.34 -3.42
CA ASN A 303 10.45 -3.12 -2.18
C ASN A 303 11.70 -3.97 -1.94
N CYS A 304 12.34 -3.79 -0.79
CA CYS A 304 13.44 -4.67 -0.39
C CYS A 304 12.94 -5.76 0.58
N LEU A 305 12.83 -6.98 0.08
CA LEU A 305 12.45 -8.14 0.89
C LEU A 305 13.60 -8.71 1.74
N ARG A 306 14.86 -8.28 1.50
CA ARG A 306 16.07 -8.80 2.16
C ARG A 306 16.49 -7.94 3.34
N ILE A 307 15.55 -7.55 4.16
CA ILE A 307 15.83 -6.81 5.39
C ILE A 307 16.33 -7.79 6.46
N ASP A 308 17.49 -7.49 7.05
CA ASP A 308 18.07 -8.27 8.15
C ASP A 308 18.93 -7.36 9.02
N ILE A 309 18.29 -6.59 9.90
CA ILE A 309 18.89 -5.53 10.68
C ILE A 309 19.45 -6.11 11.99
N PRO A 310 20.79 -6.12 12.19
CA PRO A 310 21.37 -6.58 13.45
C PRO A 310 20.91 -5.72 14.65
N ALA A 311 20.87 -6.33 15.82
CA ALA A 311 20.67 -5.59 17.06
C ALA A 311 21.81 -4.57 17.25
N GLY A 312 21.47 -3.32 17.60
CA GLY A 312 22.41 -2.22 17.79
C GLY A 312 22.88 -1.49 16.52
N ALA A 313 22.44 -1.91 15.32
CA ALA A 313 22.79 -1.23 14.08
C ALA A 313 22.13 0.16 14.01
N LYS A 314 22.92 1.22 13.71
CA LYS A 314 22.44 2.62 13.68
C LYS A 314 22.16 3.16 12.28
N ASP A 315 22.82 2.66 11.25
CA ASP A 315 22.73 3.18 9.89
C ASP A 315 22.65 2.02 8.87
N TYR A 316 21.83 1.00 9.19
CA TYR A 316 21.60 -0.10 8.26
C TYR A 316 20.81 0.39 7.05
N ALA A 317 21.35 0.23 5.85
CA ALA A 317 20.72 0.70 4.63
C ALA A 317 20.30 -0.45 3.72
N VAL A 318 19.15 -0.30 3.09
CA VAL A 318 18.66 -1.16 2.00
C VAL A 318 18.24 -0.33 0.80
N GLU A 319 18.35 -0.93 -0.38
CA GLU A 319 18.03 -0.25 -1.64
C GLU A 319 17.29 -1.20 -2.57
N ASP A 320 16.37 -0.65 -3.35
CA ASP A 320 15.77 -1.28 -4.52
C ASP A 320 15.66 -0.27 -5.66
N SER A 321 15.68 -0.77 -6.90
CA SER A 321 15.63 0.08 -8.08
C SER A 321 14.90 -0.58 -9.24
N TYR A 322 14.27 0.26 -10.08
CA TYR A 322 13.56 -0.19 -11.27
C TYR A 322 13.78 0.76 -12.44
N THR A 323 14.23 0.23 -13.58
CA THR A 323 14.43 0.99 -14.80
C THR A 323 13.16 1.02 -15.64
N LEU A 324 12.69 2.21 -15.98
CA LEU A 324 11.46 2.43 -16.72
C LEU A 324 11.56 1.97 -18.17
N PRO A 325 10.69 1.05 -18.64
CA PRO A 325 10.72 0.57 -20.03
C PRO A 325 10.05 1.55 -21.02
N VAL A 326 9.33 2.56 -20.51
CA VAL A 326 8.57 3.57 -21.27
C VAL A 326 8.65 4.93 -20.60
N ASP A 327 8.28 5.99 -21.33
CA ASP A 327 8.09 7.33 -20.76
C ASP A 327 6.91 7.36 -19.80
N VAL A 328 7.08 7.98 -18.63
CA VAL A 328 6.01 8.10 -17.63
C VAL A 328 5.92 9.51 -17.04
N ASN A 329 4.74 9.83 -16.50
CA ASN A 329 4.53 10.94 -15.58
C ASN A 329 4.25 10.39 -14.19
N LEU A 330 5.07 10.76 -13.20
CA LEU A 330 4.80 10.48 -11.79
C LEU A 330 3.76 11.46 -11.29
N ILE A 331 2.72 10.96 -10.61
CA ILE A 331 1.64 11.80 -10.06
C ILE A 331 1.55 11.75 -8.55
N GLY A 332 2.13 10.74 -7.91
CA GLY A 332 2.18 10.62 -6.46
C GLY A 332 3.22 9.62 -5.98
N VAL A 333 3.50 9.67 -4.69
CA VAL A 333 4.46 8.81 -3.99
C VAL A 333 3.95 8.46 -2.59
N GLY A 334 4.17 7.22 -2.15
CA GLY A 334 3.79 6.72 -0.84
C GLY A 334 4.91 5.87 -0.23
N PRO A 335 5.63 6.37 0.78
CA PRO A 335 6.63 5.60 1.51
C PRO A 335 5.98 4.72 2.58
N HIS A 336 6.62 3.57 2.87
CA HIS A 336 6.25 2.72 3.99
C HIS A 336 7.47 2.02 4.59
N ALA A 337 7.60 2.12 5.90
CA ALA A 337 8.49 1.35 6.76
C ALA A 337 7.87 1.28 8.15
N HIS A 338 8.40 0.44 9.05
CA HIS A 338 7.91 0.38 10.43
C HIS A 338 8.71 1.32 11.36
N TYR A 339 8.87 0.93 12.63
CA TYR A 339 9.40 1.81 13.68
C TYR A 339 10.91 2.05 13.63
N LEU A 340 11.69 1.14 13.00
CA LEU A 340 13.14 1.32 12.89
C LEU A 340 13.54 2.22 11.73
N GLY A 341 12.61 2.51 10.80
CA GLY A 341 12.84 3.44 9.71
C GLY A 341 13.34 4.79 10.25
N LYS A 342 14.41 5.33 9.62
CA LYS A 342 15.04 6.59 10.00
C LYS A 342 15.01 7.60 8.86
N ARG A 343 15.49 7.19 7.70
CA ARG A 343 15.62 8.06 6.53
C ARG A 343 15.20 7.33 5.26
N LEU A 344 14.51 8.06 4.39
CA LEU A 344 14.18 7.62 3.03
C LEU A 344 14.69 8.62 2.01
N GLU A 345 15.34 8.09 0.96
CA GLU A 345 15.64 8.78 -0.28
C GLU A 345 14.93 8.06 -1.43
N GLY A 346 14.09 8.79 -2.17
CA GLY A 346 13.51 8.36 -3.44
C GLY A 346 13.95 9.30 -4.55
N TYR A 347 14.61 8.78 -5.59
CA TYR A 347 15.11 9.59 -6.70
C TYR A 347 15.08 8.81 -8.02
N ALA A 348 15.20 9.52 -9.12
CA ALA A 348 15.41 8.94 -10.44
C ALA A 348 16.83 9.25 -10.91
N GLN A 349 17.55 8.22 -11.38
CA GLN A 349 18.77 8.35 -12.16
C GLN A 349 18.35 8.42 -13.62
N LEU A 350 18.56 9.57 -14.26
CA LEU A 350 18.18 9.78 -15.65
C LEU A 350 19.20 9.11 -16.60
N PRO A 351 18.84 8.79 -17.85
CA PRO A 351 19.73 8.10 -18.78
C PRO A 351 21.06 8.81 -19.04
N GLU A 352 21.06 10.14 -18.97
CA GLU A 352 22.27 10.98 -19.12
C GLU A 352 23.13 11.05 -17.84
N GLY A 353 22.77 10.31 -16.78
CA GLY A 353 23.52 10.25 -15.53
C GLY A 353 23.11 11.31 -14.48
N THR A 354 22.12 12.17 -14.76
CA THR A 354 21.64 13.17 -13.80
C THR A 354 20.71 12.55 -12.76
N ARG A 355 20.91 12.88 -11.48
CA ARG A 355 19.98 12.55 -10.40
C ARG A 355 18.86 13.57 -10.32
N LYS A 356 17.61 13.08 -10.21
CA LYS A 356 16.42 13.88 -9.95
C LYS A 356 15.74 13.38 -8.69
N ASP A 357 15.75 14.19 -7.64
CA ASP A 357 15.09 13.82 -6.38
C ASP A 357 13.58 13.81 -6.55
N LEU A 358 12.92 12.84 -5.94
CA LEU A 358 11.48 12.62 -5.99
C LEU A 358 10.83 12.70 -4.61
N ILE A 359 11.53 12.27 -3.56
CA ILE A 359 11.15 12.45 -2.17
C ILE A 359 12.38 12.27 -1.28
N LEU A 360 12.47 13.07 -0.22
CA LEU A 360 13.43 12.91 0.85
C LEU A 360 12.70 13.03 2.19
N ILE A 361 12.87 12.06 3.06
CA ILE A 361 12.42 12.09 4.45
C ILE A 361 13.66 11.85 5.31
N LYS A 362 13.98 12.80 6.20
CA LYS A 362 15.18 12.71 7.08
C LYS A 362 14.91 12.10 8.44
N ASP A 363 13.66 12.23 8.92
CA ASP A 363 13.21 11.68 10.18
C ASP A 363 11.85 11.00 9.96
N TRP A 364 11.91 9.70 9.69
CA TRP A 364 10.71 8.90 9.48
C TRP A 364 9.95 8.72 10.80
N ASP A 365 8.64 8.87 10.75
CA ASP A 365 7.75 8.52 11.84
C ASP A 365 6.60 7.64 11.31
N PHE A 366 6.57 6.40 11.77
CA PHE A 366 5.54 5.42 11.41
C PHE A 366 4.11 5.92 11.65
N ASN A 367 3.90 6.77 12.65
CA ASN A 367 2.59 7.31 12.98
C ASN A 367 2.09 8.35 11.95
N TRP A 368 2.99 8.93 11.15
CA TRP A 368 2.69 9.97 10.18
C TRP A 368 2.93 9.55 8.73
N GLN A 369 3.02 8.25 8.49
CA GLN A 369 3.13 7.74 7.13
C GLN A 369 1.96 8.19 6.27
N GLY A 370 2.23 8.54 5.02
CA GLY A 370 1.22 9.09 4.13
C GLY A 370 1.57 8.98 2.67
N GLU A 371 0.59 9.31 1.86
CA GLU A 371 0.71 9.40 0.41
C GLU A 371 0.78 10.87 0.01
N PHE A 372 1.73 11.21 -0.85
CA PHE A 372 2.01 12.58 -1.27
C PHE A 372 1.78 12.69 -2.78
N ARG A 373 0.92 13.62 -3.18
CA ARG A 373 0.69 13.93 -4.58
C ARG A 373 1.63 15.05 -5.00
N TYR A 374 2.29 14.91 -6.14
CA TYR A 374 3.09 16.00 -6.70
C TYR A 374 2.19 17.17 -7.10
N ALA A 375 2.66 18.41 -6.87
CA ALA A 375 1.92 19.62 -7.28
C ALA A 375 1.72 19.68 -8.79
N LYS A 376 2.70 19.17 -9.54
CA LYS A 376 2.65 18.93 -10.99
C LYS A 376 3.21 17.55 -11.29
N PRO A 377 2.66 16.83 -12.27
CA PRO A 377 3.24 15.55 -12.70
C PRO A 377 4.72 15.70 -13.08
N ILE A 378 5.55 14.75 -12.64
CA ILE A 378 6.99 14.74 -12.92
C ILE A 378 7.25 13.79 -14.09
N PHE A 379 7.68 14.34 -15.21
CA PHE A 379 8.08 13.53 -16.36
C PHE A 379 9.41 12.83 -16.10
N LEU A 380 9.45 11.51 -16.43
CA LEU A 380 10.64 10.68 -16.48
C LEU A 380 10.69 9.95 -17.82
N PRO A 381 11.82 10.01 -18.56
CA PRO A 381 11.95 9.32 -19.83
C PRO A 381 12.17 7.81 -19.65
N LYS A 382 11.89 7.05 -20.68
CA LYS A 382 12.34 5.66 -20.81
C LYS A 382 13.83 5.54 -20.51
N GLY A 383 14.21 4.49 -19.77
CA GLY A 383 15.59 4.27 -19.34
C GLY A 383 15.98 5.01 -18.05
N ALA A 384 15.11 5.89 -17.52
CA ALA A 384 15.34 6.42 -16.18
C ALA A 384 15.16 5.31 -15.14
N THR A 385 16.03 5.26 -14.14
CA THR A 385 15.99 4.27 -13.06
C THR A 385 15.48 4.93 -11.79
N LEU A 386 14.32 4.49 -11.32
CA LEU A 386 13.78 4.84 -10.01
C LEU A 386 14.58 4.11 -8.94
N VAL A 387 14.98 4.83 -7.89
CA VAL A 387 15.75 4.27 -6.78
C VAL A 387 15.07 4.63 -5.46
N MET A 388 14.97 3.65 -4.60
CA MET A 388 14.55 3.77 -3.20
C MET A 388 15.72 3.38 -2.30
N ARG A 389 16.05 4.21 -1.32
CA ARG A 389 17.01 3.87 -0.27
C ARG A 389 16.44 4.18 1.10
N TRP A 390 16.27 3.14 1.92
CA TRP A 390 15.89 3.26 3.31
C TRP A 390 17.11 3.10 4.22
N THR A 391 17.16 3.88 5.29
CA THR A 391 18.12 3.73 6.40
C THR A 391 17.35 3.48 7.69
N TYR A 392 17.84 2.55 8.50
CA TYR A 392 17.21 2.09 9.76
C TYR A 392 18.13 2.30 10.95
N ASP A 393 17.52 2.50 12.12
CA ASP A 393 18.19 2.60 13.41
C ASP A 393 17.58 1.57 14.39
N ASN A 394 18.31 0.46 14.61
CA ASN A 394 17.97 -0.59 15.56
C ASN A 394 18.83 -0.50 16.82
N SER A 395 19.20 0.69 17.23
CA SER A 395 19.98 0.93 18.45
C SER A 395 19.10 1.11 19.69
N ALA A 396 19.71 1.07 20.86
CA ALA A 396 19.04 1.32 22.12
C ALA A 396 18.70 2.81 22.32
N GLU A 397 19.35 3.71 21.58
CA GLU A 397 19.09 5.15 21.61
C GLU A 397 17.90 5.56 20.74
N ASN A 398 17.42 4.68 19.86
CA ASN A 398 16.20 4.91 19.11
C ASN A 398 14.97 4.72 20.03
N GLU A 399 14.40 5.82 20.51
CA GLU A 399 13.21 5.82 21.36
C GLU A 399 11.97 5.16 20.70
N ARG A 400 11.95 5.08 19.35
CA ARG A 400 10.87 4.44 18.59
C ARG A 400 11.07 2.93 18.40
N ASN A 401 12.21 2.37 18.82
CA ASN A 401 12.47 0.94 18.71
C ASN A 401 11.48 0.15 19.58
N PRO A 402 10.68 -0.78 19.02
CA PRO A 402 9.72 -1.55 19.82
C PRO A 402 10.38 -2.60 20.70
N ASN A 403 11.66 -2.90 20.51
CA ASN A 403 12.40 -3.92 21.23
C ASN A 403 13.42 -3.28 22.19
N HIS A 404 13.24 -3.48 23.49
CA HIS A 404 14.18 -3.07 24.54
C HIS A 404 14.55 -4.27 25.44
N PRO A 405 15.77 -4.82 25.35
CA PRO A 405 16.89 -4.39 24.47
C PRO A 405 16.64 -4.66 22.98
N PRO A 406 17.39 -3.97 22.10
CA PRO A 406 17.31 -4.20 20.66
C PRO A 406 17.51 -5.67 20.27
N GLN A 407 16.71 -6.14 19.30
CA GLN A 407 16.79 -7.50 18.77
C GLN A 407 17.06 -7.46 17.27
N ARG A 408 17.55 -8.56 16.70
CA ARG A 408 17.68 -8.68 15.24
C ARG A 408 16.29 -8.64 14.58
N VAL A 409 16.10 -7.75 13.61
CA VAL A 409 14.81 -7.54 12.92
C VAL A 409 14.94 -7.92 11.46
N ARG A 410 13.99 -8.72 10.97
CA ARG A 410 13.91 -9.16 9.58
C ARG A 410 12.67 -8.60 8.87
N TYR A 411 12.61 -8.78 7.57
CA TYR A 411 11.43 -8.46 6.77
C TYR A 411 10.19 -9.18 7.28
N GLY A 412 9.08 -8.45 7.37
CA GLY A 412 7.78 -9.02 7.73
C GLY A 412 6.72 -7.96 7.99
N SER A 413 5.45 -8.40 7.98
CA SER A 413 4.27 -7.54 8.10
C SER A 413 3.93 -7.13 9.54
N GLN A 414 4.55 -7.74 10.57
CA GLN A 414 4.32 -7.34 11.95
C GLN A 414 5.05 -6.03 12.26
N THR A 415 4.51 -5.17 13.10
CA THR A 415 5.15 -3.91 13.48
C THR A 415 6.48 -4.07 14.21
N THR A 416 6.75 -5.25 14.75
CA THR A 416 8.06 -5.65 15.33
C THR A 416 9.06 -6.18 14.29
N ASN A 417 8.63 -6.47 13.07
CA ASN A 417 9.46 -6.69 11.90
C ASN A 417 9.74 -5.36 11.19
N GLU A 418 10.34 -5.38 10.01
CA GLU A 418 10.52 -4.20 9.19
C GLU A 418 10.11 -4.42 7.73
N MET A 419 9.73 -3.32 7.08
CA MET A 419 9.47 -3.23 5.65
C MET A 419 10.26 -2.06 5.05
N ALA A 420 10.53 -2.12 3.75
CA ALA A 420 11.15 -1.06 2.97
C ALA A 420 10.37 -0.92 1.67
N GLU A 421 9.44 0.01 1.62
CA GLU A 421 8.63 0.21 0.43
C GLU A 421 8.60 1.68 0.01
N LEU A 422 8.54 1.88 -1.30
CA LEU A 422 8.29 3.19 -1.89
C LEU A 422 7.39 3.01 -3.12
N TRP A 423 6.16 3.43 -2.97
CA TRP A 423 5.14 3.35 -4.00
C TRP A 423 5.13 4.60 -4.85
N TYR A 424 5.20 4.46 -6.17
CA TYR A 424 4.96 5.54 -7.11
C TYR A 424 3.67 5.32 -7.87
N GLN A 425 2.82 6.34 -7.93
CA GLN A 425 1.69 6.37 -8.83
C GLN A 425 2.14 6.99 -10.15
N VAL A 426 2.04 6.24 -11.23
CA VAL A 426 2.57 6.63 -12.53
C VAL A 426 1.53 6.54 -13.63
N LEU A 427 1.69 7.36 -14.64
CA LEU A 427 0.93 7.33 -15.89
C LEU A 427 1.91 7.12 -17.04
N PRO A 428 1.84 6.00 -17.79
CA PRO A 428 2.52 5.89 -19.06
C PRO A 428 2.12 7.05 -19.96
N ARG A 429 3.07 7.63 -20.69
CA ARG A 429 2.81 8.76 -21.60
C ARG A 429 1.76 8.42 -22.64
N TYR A 430 1.79 7.19 -23.15
CA TYR A 430 0.83 6.65 -24.09
C TYR A 430 0.11 5.47 -23.47
N ALA A 431 -1.23 5.48 -23.50
CA ALA A 431 -2.06 4.40 -22.95
C ALA A 431 -1.75 3.03 -23.59
N SER A 432 -1.32 3.01 -24.88
CA SER A 432 -0.91 1.79 -25.59
C SER A 432 0.33 1.10 -24.98
N GLU A 433 1.17 1.82 -24.24
CA GLU A 433 2.39 1.29 -23.62
C GLU A 433 2.13 0.66 -22.25
N ARG A 434 0.93 0.82 -21.70
CA ARG A 434 0.58 0.30 -20.38
C ARG A 434 0.86 -1.20 -20.24
N ARG A 435 0.45 -2.00 -21.24
CA ARG A 435 0.64 -3.45 -21.19
C ARG A 435 2.13 -3.85 -21.15
N LEU A 436 2.95 -3.20 -21.95
CA LEU A 436 4.41 -3.41 -21.94
C LEU A 436 4.97 -3.08 -20.55
N PHE A 437 4.58 -1.95 -20.02
CA PHE A 437 5.02 -1.49 -18.70
C PHE A 437 4.61 -2.45 -17.57
N GLU A 438 3.35 -2.89 -17.54
CA GLU A 438 2.85 -3.87 -16.57
C GLU A 438 3.63 -5.19 -16.64
N GLN A 439 3.83 -5.73 -17.84
CA GLN A 439 4.56 -6.99 -18.04
C GLN A 439 6.00 -6.90 -17.55
N ASP A 440 6.69 -5.81 -17.85
CA ASP A 440 8.06 -5.59 -17.43
C ASP A 440 8.18 -5.44 -15.91
N PHE A 441 7.29 -4.63 -15.29
CA PHE A 441 7.29 -4.44 -13.86
C PHE A 441 6.92 -5.71 -13.08
N TYR A 442 5.91 -6.47 -13.53
CA TYR A 442 5.59 -7.75 -12.89
C TYR A 442 6.73 -8.78 -13.05
N ALA A 443 7.47 -8.73 -14.15
CA ALA A 443 8.67 -9.54 -14.30
C ALA A 443 9.77 -9.11 -13.31
N HIS A 444 9.95 -7.81 -13.06
CA HIS A 444 10.84 -7.31 -12.00
C HIS A 444 10.45 -7.84 -10.62
N LEU A 445 9.18 -7.66 -10.21
CA LEU A 445 8.67 -8.17 -8.93
C LEU A 445 8.83 -9.70 -8.81
N GLY A 446 8.56 -10.43 -9.89
CA GLY A 446 8.72 -11.89 -9.90
C GLY A 446 10.16 -12.33 -9.62
N ARG A 447 11.15 -11.62 -10.16
CA ARG A 447 12.58 -11.88 -9.85
C ARG A 447 12.87 -11.63 -8.37
N LEU A 448 12.42 -10.51 -7.81
CA LEU A 448 12.59 -10.22 -6.38
C LEU A 448 11.98 -11.32 -5.49
N VAL A 449 10.77 -11.77 -5.83
CA VAL A 449 10.10 -12.85 -5.09
C VAL A 449 10.87 -14.17 -5.19
N ILE A 450 11.38 -14.54 -6.37
CA ILE A 450 12.22 -15.75 -6.53
C ILE A 450 13.45 -15.65 -5.65
N ASP A 451 14.23 -14.59 -5.81
CA ASP A 451 15.49 -14.38 -5.11
C ASP A 451 15.33 -14.38 -3.59
N TYR A 452 14.26 -13.76 -3.10
CA TYR A 452 13.95 -13.74 -1.67
C TYR A 452 13.60 -15.14 -1.14
N ASN A 453 12.65 -15.83 -1.79
CA ASN A 453 12.22 -17.14 -1.31
C ASN A 453 13.32 -18.20 -1.47
N GLU A 454 14.15 -18.12 -2.51
CA GLU A 454 15.33 -18.98 -2.62
C GLU A 454 16.35 -18.70 -1.50
N SER A 455 16.45 -17.44 -1.03
CA SER A 455 17.30 -17.15 0.14
C SER A 455 16.75 -17.74 1.43
N LEU A 456 15.43 -17.70 1.63
CA LEU A 456 14.78 -18.35 2.78
C LEU A 456 14.98 -19.88 2.75
N LEU A 457 14.87 -20.49 1.56
CA LEU A 457 15.07 -21.93 1.38
C LEU A 457 16.51 -22.40 1.60
N LYS A 458 17.51 -21.50 1.48
CA LYS A 458 18.89 -21.81 1.90
C LYS A 458 19.02 -21.91 3.42
N GLU A 459 18.27 -21.11 4.17
CA GLU A 459 18.24 -21.14 5.63
C GLU A 459 17.33 -22.25 6.16
N ASN A 460 16.15 -22.40 5.57
CA ASN A 460 15.17 -23.43 5.91
C ASN A 460 14.66 -24.15 4.65
N PRO A 461 15.30 -25.26 4.24
CA PRO A 461 14.87 -26.04 3.08
C PRO A 461 13.47 -26.66 3.19
N ASN A 462 12.88 -26.65 4.38
CA ASN A 462 11.57 -27.23 4.67
C ASN A 462 10.49 -26.15 4.88
N ASP A 463 10.56 -25.04 4.16
CA ASP A 463 9.56 -23.99 4.18
C ASP A 463 8.57 -24.17 3.01
N ALA A 464 7.38 -24.72 3.29
CA ALA A 464 6.35 -25.00 2.28
C ALA A 464 5.83 -23.71 1.62
N GLU A 465 5.73 -22.62 2.39
CA GLU A 465 5.27 -21.33 1.87
C GLU A 465 6.32 -20.73 0.93
N ALA A 466 7.59 -20.71 1.33
CA ALA A 466 8.68 -20.21 0.49
C ALA A 466 8.82 -21.03 -0.80
N HIS A 467 8.72 -22.36 -0.73
CA HIS A 467 8.65 -23.22 -1.91
C HIS A 467 7.50 -22.82 -2.83
N THR A 468 6.29 -22.66 -2.29
CA THR A 468 5.11 -22.33 -3.11
C THR A 468 5.23 -20.95 -3.76
N LYS A 469 5.70 -19.95 -3.04
CA LYS A 469 5.94 -18.59 -3.58
C LYS A 469 7.01 -18.58 -4.67
N ALA A 470 8.13 -19.26 -4.47
CA ALA A 470 9.15 -19.41 -5.50
C ALA A 470 8.62 -20.16 -6.73
N GLY A 471 7.86 -21.25 -6.53
CA GLY A 471 7.23 -22.00 -7.60
C GLY A 471 6.27 -21.16 -8.44
N ARG A 472 5.37 -20.41 -7.81
CA ARG A 472 4.43 -19.50 -8.50
C ARG A 472 5.17 -18.44 -9.34
N ALA A 473 6.18 -17.80 -8.78
CA ALA A 473 6.96 -16.81 -9.50
C ALA A 473 7.72 -17.43 -10.70
N LYS A 474 8.32 -18.63 -10.52
CA LYS A 474 8.96 -19.38 -11.62
C LYS A 474 7.97 -19.79 -12.70
N LEU A 475 6.76 -20.21 -12.31
CA LEU A 475 5.69 -20.55 -13.26
C LEU A 475 5.29 -19.33 -14.12
N HIS A 476 5.21 -18.15 -13.52
CA HIS A 476 4.96 -16.91 -14.25
C HIS A 476 6.01 -16.65 -15.36
N PHE A 477 7.27 -17.02 -15.13
CA PHE A 477 8.33 -16.97 -16.14
C PHE A 477 8.36 -18.16 -17.11
N GLY A 478 7.38 -19.06 -17.08
CA GLY A 478 7.36 -20.25 -17.91
C GLY A 478 8.37 -21.33 -17.50
N ARG A 479 9.02 -21.20 -16.35
CA ARG A 479 10.00 -22.16 -15.80
C ARG A 479 9.28 -23.33 -15.14
N VAL A 480 8.46 -24.06 -15.92
CA VAL A 480 7.49 -25.06 -15.43
C VAL A 480 8.15 -26.18 -14.63
N SER A 481 9.31 -26.71 -15.08
CA SER A 481 10.00 -27.80 -14.40
C SER A 481 10.46 -27.41 -12.98
N GLU A 482 10.96 -26.17 -12.85
CA GLU A 482 11.40 -25.64 -11.56
C GLU A 482 10.20 -25.35 -10.65
N ALA A 483 9.11 -24.84 -11.22
CA ALA A 483 7.88 -24.65 -10.46
C ALA A 483 7.33 -25.97 -9.89
N LEU A 484 7.29 -27.03 -10.71
CA LEU A 484 6.89 -28.38 -10.27
C LEU A 484 7.78 -28.88 -9.12
N TYR A 485 9.10 -28.72 -9.24
CA TYR A 485 10.04 -29.09 -8.18
C TYR A 485 9.68 -28.39 -6.85
N HIS A 486 9.41 -27.09 -6.89
CA HIS A 486 9.06 -26.33 -5.69
C HIS A 486 7.71 -26.76 -5.10
N PHE A 487 6.66 -26.94 -5.90
CA PHE A 487 5.35 -27.35 -5.40
C PHE A 487 5.39 -28.79 -4.81
N GLN A 488 6.14 -29.70 -5.41
CA GLN A 488 6.33 -31.04 -4.87
C GLN A 488 7.07 -31.03 -3.53
N ASN A 489 8.09 -30.17 -3.38
CA ASN A 489 8.76 -30.00 -2.09
C ASN A 489 7.86 -29.36 -1.04
N ALA A 490 7.02 -28.39 -1.42
CA ALA A 490 6.04 -27.80 -0.51
C ALA A 490 5.11 -28.87 0.08
N ILE A 491 4.54 -29.74 -0.77
CA ILE A 491 3.67 -30.85 -0.35
C ILE A 491 4.42 -31.91 0.49
N LYS A 492 5.67 -32.21 0.11
CA LYS A 492 6.51 -33.12 0.88
C LYS A 492 6.75 -32.61 2.30
N THR A 493 6.93 -31.31 2.44
CA THR A 493 7.19 -30.63 3.70
C THR A 493 5.91 -30.47 4.54
N ASP A 494 4.83 -30.03 3.91
CA ASP A 494 3.51 -29.90 4.53
C ASP A 494 2.44 -30.56 3.63
N PRO A 495 2.03 -31.77 3.91
CA PRO A 495 0.97 -32.49 3.17
C PRO A 495 -0.42 -31.83 3.25
N ASN A 496 -0.61 -30.88 4.15
CA ASN A 496 -1.88 -30.13 4.30
C ASN A 496 -1.83 -28.73 3.66
N TYR A 497 -0.79 -28.41 2.91
CA TYR A 497 -0.65 -27.10 2.27
C TYR A 497 -1.43 -27.07 0.94
N ASP A 498 -2.71 -26.69 1.01
CA ASP A 498 -3.68 -26.70 -0.09
C ASP A 498 -3.22 -25.89 -1.32
N LYS A 499 -2.55 -24.74 -1.12
CA LYS A 499 -2.06 -23.87 -2.19
C LYS A 499 -1.08 -24.57 -3.14
N ALA A 500 -0.23 -25.44 -2.64
CA ALA A 500 0.71 -26.18 -3.48
C ALA A 500 0.00 -27.25 -4.34
N TYR A 501 -1.01 -27.92 -3.80
CA TYR A 501 -1.87 -28.82 -4.60
C TYR A 501 -2.62 -28.08 -5.69
N TYR A 502 -3.15 -26.88 -5.38
CA TYR A 502 -3.84 -26.06 -6.38
C TYR A 502 -2.94 -25.76 -7.58
N GLU A 503 -1.72 -25.32 -7.34
CA GLU A 503 -0.75 -24.97 -8.39
C GLU A 503 -0.35 -26.20 -9.23
N LEU A 504 -0.14 -27.36 -8.58
CA LEU A 504 0.11 -28.61 -9.30
C LEU A 504 -1.09 -29.02 -10.17
N GLY A 505 -2.29 -28.94 -9.63
CA GLY A 505 -3.54 -29.24 -10.36
C GLY A 505 -3.68 -28.36 -11.59
N PHE A 506 -3.39 -27.07 -11.46
CA PHE A 506 -3.41 -26.12 -12.56
C PHE A 506 -2.39 -26.46 -13.67
N ILE A 507 -1.15 -26.81 -13.31
CA ILE A 507 -0.13 -27.22 -14.27
C ILE A 507 -0.54 -28.51 -14.99
N TYR A 508 -0.99 -29.52 -14.25
CA TYR A 508 -1.39 -30.80 -14.83
C TYR A 508 -2.61 -30.65 -15.75
N LEU A 509 -3.58 -29.82 -15.38
CA LEU A 509 -4.76 -29.53 -16.22
C LEU A 509 -4.36 -28.85 -17.55
N ARG A 510 -3.38 -27.93 -17.52
CA ARG A 510 -2.83 -27.31 -18.73
C ARG A 510 -2.04 -28.27 -19.59
N GLN A 511 -1.39 -29.26 -18.99
CA GLN A 511 -0.68 -30.35 -19.69
C GLN A 511 -1.61 -31.47 -20.15
N ASN A 512 -2.92 -31.36 -19.92
CA ASN A 512 -3.94 -32.38 -20.19
C ASN A 512 -3.69 -33.71 -19.45
N LYS A 513 -3.00 -33.68 -18.32
CA LYS A 513 -2.80 -34.81 -17.39
C LYS A 513 -3.99 -34.83 -16.44
N LEU A 514 -5.14 -35.32 -16.97
CA LEU A 514 -6.41 -35.22 -16.24
C LEU A 514 -6.45 -36.00 -14.93
N PRO A 515 -5.89 -37.26 -14.83
CA PRO A 515 -5.89 -37.99 -13.57
C PRO A 515 -5.09 -37.29 -12.46
N GLU A 516 -3.88 -36.78 -12.78
CA GLU A 516 -3.02 -36.07 -11.83
C GLU A 516 -3.63 -34.73 -11.41
N ALA A 517 -4.25 -33.99 -12.36
CA ALA A 517 -4.96 -32.75 -12.07
C ALA A 517 -6.16 -33.01 -11.14
N GLN A 518 -6.93 -34.06 -11.39
CA GLN A 518 -8.07 -34.44 -10.56
C GLN A 518 -7.63 -34.73 -9.12
N GLN A 519 -6.62 -35.58 -8.93
CA GLN A 519 -6.10 -35.92 -7.61
C GLN A 519 -5.60 -34.66 -6.85
N ALA A 520 -4.95 -33.76 -7.55
CA ALA A 520 -4.46 -32.52 -6.95
C ALA A 520 -5.62 -31.63 -6.48
N PHE A 521 -6.63 -31.35 -7.32
CA PHE A 521 -7.78 -30.53 -6.91
C PHE A 521 -8.70 -31.21 -5.90
N GLU A 522 -8.81 -32.57 -5.89
CA GLU A 522 -9.50 -33.27 -4.83
C GLU A 522 -8.82 -33.08 -3.45
N ASN A 523 -7.48 -33.01 -3.42
CA ASN A 523 -6.76 -32.63 -2.20
C ASN A 523 -7.05 -31.20 -1.79
N VAL A 524 -7.12 -30.26 -2.74
CA VAL A 524 -7.52 -28.88 -2.41
C VAL A 524 -8.90 -28.85 -1.76
N VAL A 525 -9.90 -29.47 -2.39
CA VAL A 525 -11.29 -29.49 -1.88
C VAL A 525 -11.41 -30.20 -0.53
N ARG A 526 -10.61 -31.25 -0.31
CA ARG A 526 -10.55 -31.95 0.99
C ARG A 526 -10.00 -31.05 2.09
N LEU A 527 -8.96 -30.27 1.79
CA LEU A 527 -8.29 -29.37 2.75
C LEU A 527 -9.04 -28.05 2.92
N ASN A 528 -9.59 -27.52 1.83
CA ASN A 528 -10.37 -26.28 1.78
C ASN A 528 -11.67 -26.50 0.98
N PRO A 529 -12.75 -26.98 1.61
CA PRO A 529 -14.02 -27.24 0.92
C PRO A 529 -14.68 -26.01 0.28
N ASP A 530 -14.30 -24.83 0.72
CA ASP A 530 -14.84 -23.54 0.23
C ASP A 530 -14.03 -22.94 -0.95
N ASP A 531 -13.09 -23.68 -1.51
CA ASP A 531 -12.35 -23.27 -2.70
C ASP A 531 -13.20 -23.49 -3.96
N TYR A 532 -13.87 -22.41 -4.41
CA TYR A 532 -14.73 -22.47 -5.59
C TYR A 532 -13.95 -22.68 -6.90
N GLU A 533 -12.70 -22.23 -6.97
CA GLU A 533 -11.86 -22.40 -8.16
C GLU A 533 -11.42 -23.85 -8.32
N ALA A 534 -11.09 -24.52 -7.22
CA ALA A 534 -10.80 -25.95 -7.22
C ALA A 534 -12.03 -26.77 -7.59
N GLN A 535 -13.21 -26.44 -7.05
CA GLN A 535 -14.49 -27.06 -7.44
C GLN A 535 -14.77 -26.86 -8.93
N GLY A 536 -14.61 -25.62 -9.44
CA GLY A 536 -14.77 -25.32 -10.87
C GLY A 536 -13.77 -26.08 -11.76
N SER A 537 -12.53 -26.22 -11.30
CA SER A 537 -11.48 -26.98 -12.00
C SER A 537 -11.79 -28.48 -12.07
N LEU A 538 -12.27 -29.08 -10.97
CA LEU A 538 -12.78 -30.46 -10.98
C LEU A 538 -13.95 -30.61 -11.97
N GLY A 539 -14.89 -29.68 -11.98
CA GLY A 539 -15.99 -29.64 -12.96
C GLY A 539 -15.50 -29.64 -14.40
N VAL A 540 -14.45 -28.87 -14.71
CA VAL A 540 -13.81 -28.85 -16.04
C VAL A 540 -13.17 -30.21 -16.37
N ILE A 541 -12.52 -30.85 -15.41
CA ILE A 541 -11.88 -32.17 -15.59
C ILE A 541 -12.95 -33.20 -15.88
N TYR A 542 -14.02 -33.30 -15.07
CA TYR A 542 -15.11 -34.22 -15.29
C TYR A 542 -15.84 -33.98 -16.61
N LEU A 543 -16.04 -32.71 -17.01
CA LEU A 543 -16.62 -32.39 -18.31
C LEU A 543 -15.73 -32.87 -19.47
N ARG A 544 -14.40 -32.73 -19.39
CA ARG A 544 -13.46 -33.25 -20.41
C ARG A 544 -13.45 -34.79 -20.47
N LYS A 545 -13.73 -35.48 -19.36
CA LYS A 545 -13.86 -36.95 -19.29
C LYS A 545 -15.24 -37.46 -19.75
N GLY A 546 -16.20 -36.56 -19.97
CA GLY A 546 -17.58 -36.91 -20.31
C GLY A 546 -18.43 -37.33 -19.10
N GLU A 547 -17.93 -37.14 -17.90
CA GLU A 547 -18.58 -37.48 -16.63
C GLU A 547 -19.51 -36.31 -16.20
N LEU A 548 -20.67 -36.22 -16.92
CA LEU A 548 -21.53 -35.03 -16.85
C LEU A 548 -22.17 -34.80 -15.47
N ASP A 549 -22.46 -35.90 -14.72
CA ASP A 549 -23.07 -35.78 -13.39
C ASP A 549 -22.11 -35.21 -12.37
N GLN A 550 -20.86 -35.67 -12.38
CA GLN A 550 -19.80 -35.13 -11.51
C GLN A 550 -19.47 -33.70 -11.88
N ALA A 551 -19.41 -33.35 -13.21
CA ALA A 551 -19.19 -32.03 -13.68
C ALA A 551 -20.27 -31.06 -13.19
N GLU A 552 -21.56 -31.43 -13.30
CA GLU A 552 -22.68 -30.62 -12.82
C GLU A 552 -22.60 -30.40 -11.30
N ASN A 553 -22.33 -31.43 -10.53
CA ASN A 553 -22.20 -31.35 -9.09
C ASN A 553 -21.07 -30.37 -8.68
N CYS A 554 -19.93 -30.45 -9.33
CA CYS A 554 -18.78 -29.57 -9.05
C CYS A 554 -19.07 -28.12 -9.42
N PHE A 555 -19.68 -27.83 -10.60
CA PHE A 555 -20.04 -26.47 -10.97
C PHE A 555 -21.13 -25.90 -10.07
N ASN A 556 -22.11 -26.69 -9.67
CA ASN A 556 -23.12 -26.28 -8.68
C ASN A 556 -22.48 -26.00 -7.31
N ALA A 557 -21.48 -26.79 -6.87
CA ALA A 557 -20.72 -26.51 -5.68
C ALA A 557 -19.94 -25.20 -5.79
N ALA A 558 -19.24 -24.97 -6.90
CA ALA A 558 -18.54 -23.71 -7.17
C ALA A 558 -19.50 -22.51 -7.13
N LEU A 559 -20.68 -22.63 -7.77
CA LEU A 559 -21.68 -21.56 -7.79
C LEU A 559 -22.38 -21.33 -6.44
N ARG A 560 -22.53 -22.37 -5.62
CA ARG A 560 -22.98 -22.16 -4.22
C ARG A 560 -21.96 -21.37 -3.42
N ILE A 561 -20.68 -21.61 -3.68
CA ILE A 561 -19.58 -20.90 -3.05
C ILE A 561 -19.42 -19.51 -3.69
N ASN A 562 -19.41 -19.37 -4.99
CA ASN A 562 -19.34 -18.10 -5.71
C ASN A 562 -20.47 -17.98 -6.75
N PRO A 563 -21.65 -17.44 -6.38
CA PRO A 563 -22.77 -17.29 -7.33
C PRO A 563 -22.49 -16.42 -8.54
N THR A 564 -21.42 -15.61 -8.50
CA THR A 564 -21.03 -14.70 -9.59
C THR A 564 -19.94 -15.27 -10.49
N ASP A 565 -19.53 -16.53 -10.28
CA ASP A 565 -18.52 -17.18 -11.13
C ASP A 565 -19.06 -17.44 -12.54
N LYS A 566 -18.64 -16.54 -13.46
CA LYS A 566 -19.03 -16.63 -14.87
C LYS A 566 -18.48 -17.86 -15.57
N ILE A 567 -17.33 -18.40 -15.10
CA ILE A 567 -16.70 -19.58 -15.71
C ILE A 567 -17.49 -20.83 -15.31
N ALA A 568 -17.78 -20.99 -14.02
CA ALA A 568 -18.61 -22.09 -13.55
C ALA A 568 -20.02 -22.05 -14.17
N SER A 569 -20.66 -20.89 -14.20
CA SER A 569 -21.97 -20.69 -14.83
C SER A 569 -21.99 -21.08 -16.31
N LYS A 570 -21.01 -20.59 -17.09
CA LYS A 570 -20.87 -20.94 -18.51
C LYS A 570 -20.64 -22.43 -18.73
N ASN A 571 -19.80 -23.06 -17.92
CA ASN A 571 -19.50 -24.48 -18.05
C ASN A 571 -20.68 -25.36 -17.60
N LEU A 572 -21.43 -24.95 -16.56
CA LEU A 572 -22.67 -25.62 -16.18
C LEU A 572 -23.69 -25.61 -17.32
N ALA A 573 -23.87 -24.46 -18.00
CA ALA A 573 -24.75 -24.39 -19.17
C ALA A 573 -24.30 -25.37 -20.28
N ARG A 574 -23.00 -25.54 -20.51
CA ARG A 574 -22.47 -26.53 -21.47
C ARG A 574 -22.77 -27.97 -21.07
N VAL A 575 -22.68 -28.31 -19.76
CA VAL A 575 -23.05 -29.64 -19.24
C VAL A 575 -24.52 -29.92 -19.50
N LEU A 576 -25.41 -28.96 -19.18
CA LEU A 576 -26.85 -29.11 -19.38
C LEU A 576 -27.23 -29.26 -20.88
N GLN A 577 -26.55 -28.53 -21.75
CA GLN A 577 -26.72 -28.67 -23.20
C GLN A 577 -26.29 -30.05 -23.69
N ALA A 578 -25.11 -30.56 -23.26
CA ALA A 578 -24.64 -31.89 -23.61
C ALA A 578 -25.60 -32.98 -23.17
N ARG A 579 -26.17 -32.89 -21.96
CA ARG A 579 -27.21 -33.81 -21.48
C ARG A 579 -28.48 -33.78 -22.32
N SER A 580 -28.94 -32.61 -22.72
CA SER A 580 -30.13 -32.47 -23.56
C SER A 580 -29.93 -33.15 -24.94
N SER A 581 -28.74 -32.96 -25.53
CA SER A 581 -28.40 -33.59 -26.82
C SER A 581 -28.33 -35.13 -26.69
N LEU A 582 -27.82 -35.66 -25.61
CA LEU A 582 -27.79 -37.13 -25.36
C LEU A 582 -29.20 -37.73 -25.20
N LYS A 583 -30.13 -36.98 -24.55
CA LYS A 583 -31.52 -37.43 -24.38
C LYS A 583 -32.33 -37.40 -25.68
N GLN A 584 -31.94 -36.57 -26.64
CA GLN A 584 -32.59 -36.50 -27.97
C GLN A 584 -32.04 -37.55 -28.94
N SER A 585 -30.86 -38.11 -28.66
CA SER A 585 -30.20 -39.11 -29.50
C SER A 585 -30.51 -40.54 -29.09
N ASN A 586 -31.10 -40.74 -27.91
CA ASN A 586 -31.63 -42.00 -27.38
C ASN A 586 -33.17 -42.02 -27.47
#